data_0e50596a3ae1f0b18213de4209e0380d
#
_entry.id   0e50596a3ae1f0b18213de4209e0380d
#
_cell.length_a   1.000
_cell.length_b   1.000
_cell.length_c   1.000
_cell.angle_alpha   90.00
_cell.angle_beta   90.00
_cell.angle_gamma   90.00
#
_symmetry.space_group_name_H-M   'P 1'
#
loop_
_entity.id
_entity.type
_entity.pdbx_description
1 polymer ?
#
loop_
_entity_poly.entity_id
_entity_poly.type
_entity_poly.pdbx_seq_one_letter_code
_entity_poly.pdbx_strand_id
1 'polypeptide(L)'
;MNRTLKLIAGAVLVLAGATAQAQQWPNKPVQMVNPFAPGGGVDAFGRPLSIYLSKTTGQQFIVENLAGAGGTIGAANAAKRPGDGYNFFLGAVHHTIAESLYTKLPYSLERDFVPITVLAYVPNVVVVHPKHADRLKSIKDLIAYAKANPGKLNYGSAGNGTTHHLAGELFKTMTGVDLTHIPYKGAGPMMQDLLAGQVDMAFDGMSTSAPQIKAGKLKALAVTTAQRSFVDPSVPTMQEAGLPGYLVTTWYALWATKGTSKEVVDRMYQETVKAMRSPELKGVWEAQGATAGGEPPAEFEKLIHSEIAKWAKVVKDAGAKIDN
;
A
#
# COMPACT_ATOMS: atom_id res chain seq x y z
N MET A 1 -71.28 -13.36 -2.74
CA MET A 1 -69.80 -13.39 -2.48
C MET A 1 -69.52 -12.21 -1.56
N ASN A 2 -69.32 -12.53 -0.27
CA ASN A 2 -69.44 -11.59 0.86
C ASN A 2 -68.40 -10.50 0.89
N ARG A 3 -68.79 -9.27 1.25
CA ARG A 3 -67.93 -8.07 1.43
C ARG A 3 -66.75 -8.34 2.39
N THR A 4 -66.94 -9.26 3.37
CA THR A 4 -65.94 -9.70 4.31
C THR A 4 -64.77 -10.48 3.66
N LEU A 5 -65.03 -11.28 2.61
CA LEU A 5 -64.00 -12.04 1.89
C LEU A 5 -63.09 -11.13 1.07
N LYS A 6 -63.62 -10.01 0.56
CA LYS A 6 -62.84 -9.02 -0.21
C LYS A 6 -61.91 -8.17 0.69
N LEU A 7 -62.33 -7.93 1.96
CA LEU A 7 -61.51 -7.21 2.95
C LEU A 7 -60.35 -8.05 3.46
N ILE A 8 -60.57 -9.37 3.64
CA ILE A 8 -59.49 -10.30 4.08
C ILE A 8 -58.49 -10.53 2.96
N ALA A 9 -58.90 -10.62 1.68
CA ALA A 9 -58.00 -10.76 0.56
C ALA A 9 -57.16 -9.49 0.33
N GLY A 10 -57.71 -8.29 0.59
CA GLY A 10 -56.98 -7.03 0.54
C GLY A 10 -55.92 -6.87 1.64
N ALA A 11 -56.22 -7.34 2.86
CA ALA A 11 -55.31 -7.28 4.00
C ALA A 11 -54.10 -8.23 3.84
N VAL A 12 -54.31 -9.41 3.23
CA VAL A 12 -53.23 -10.40 2.97
C VAL A 12 -52.26 -9.91 1.89
N LEU A 13 -52.72 -9.18 0.87
CA LEU A 13 -51.85 -8.60 -0.15
C LEU A 13 -51.00 -7.43 0.37
N VAL A 14 -51.48 -6.67 1.34
CA VAL A 14 -50.74 -5.55 1.94
C VAL A 14 -49.64 -6.06 2.89
N LEU A 15 -49.83 -7.20 3.58
CA LEU A 15 -48.83 -7.80 4.44
C LEU A 15 -47.71 -8.55 3.65
N ALA A 16 -47.96 -9.01 2.41
CA ALA A 16 -46.97 -9.66 1.58
C ALA A 16 -45.94 -8.67 0.95
N GLY A 17 -46.24 -7.36 0.97
CA GLY A 17 -45.37 -6.31 0.44
C GLY A 17 -44.33 -5.75 1.41
N ALA A 18 -44.34 -6.16 2.70
CA ALA A 18 -43.55 -5.48 3.73
C ALA A 18 -42.23 -6.16 4.14
N THR A 19 -41.77 -7.20 3.44
CA THR A 19 -40.50 -7.84 3.72
C THR A 19 -39.56 -7.87 2.49
N ALA A 20 -39.48 -6.78 1.76
CA ALA A 20 -38.22 -6.52 1.04
C ALA A 20 -37.20 -6.15 2.12
N GLN A 21 -36.66 -7.13 2.83
CA GLN A 21 -35.43 -6.92 3.59
C GLN A 21 -34.41 -6.45 2.57
N ALA A 22 -34.03 -5.18 2.65
CA ALA A 22 -32.88 -4.67 1.90
C ALA A 22 -31.75 -5.68 2.13
N GLN A 23 -31.37 -6.40 1.07
CA GLN A 23 -30.36 -7.46 1.15
C GLN A 23 -29.08 -6.83 1.70
N GLN A 24 -28.74 -7.19 2.94
CA GLN A 24 -27.66 -6.53 3.69
C GLN A 24 -26.35 -6.73 2.94
N TRP A 25 -25.72 -5.63 2.54
CA TRP A 25 -24.39 -5.68 1.92
C TRP A 25 -23.34 -6.20 2.91
N PRO A 26 -22.40 -7.05 2.48
CA PRO A 26 -22.30 -7.75 1.20
C PRO A 26 -23.17 -9.02 1.17
N ASN A 27 -23.75 -9.34 -0.01
CA ASN A 27 -24.53 -10.55 -0.22
C ASN A 27 -23.97 -11.47 -1.33
N LYS A 28 -22.83 -11.10 -1.90
CA LYS A 28 -22.04 -11.86 -2.88
C LYS A 28 -20.56 -11.57 -2.66
N PRO A 29 -19.64 -12.34 -3.27
CA PRO A 29 -18.20 -12.10 -3.15
C PRO A 29 -17.77 -10.69 -3.54
N VAL A 30 -16.84 -10.13 -2.77
CA VAL A 30 -16.26 -8.79 -2.95
C VAL A 30 -14.84 -8.95 -3.52
N GLN A 31 -14.49 -8.20 -4.56
CA GLN A 31 -13.18 -8.19 -5.18
C GLN A 31 -12.32 -7.05 -4.61
N MET A 32 -11.08 -7.35 -4.26
CA MET A 32 -10.09 -6.40 -3.77
C MET A 32 -8.86 -6.45 -4.69
N VAL A 33 -8.73 -5.49 -5.59
CA VAL A 33 -7.61 -5.44 -6.54
C VAL A 33 -6.35 -4.99 -5.81
N ASN A 34 -5.34 -5.85 -5.82
CA ASN A 34 -3.98 -5.53 -5.38
C ASN A 34 -3.10 -5.28 -6.63
N PRO A 35 -2.52 -4.09 -6.82
CA PRO A 35 -1.77 -3.74 -8.03
C PRO A 35 -0.34 -4.27 -8.08
N PHE A 36 0.03 -5.18 -7.17
CA PHE A 36 1.36 -5.79 -7.09
C PHE A 36 1.29 -7.31 -6.97
N ALA A 37 2.42 -7.94 -7.23
CA ALA A 37 2.61 -9.38 -6.99
C ALA A 37 2.41 -9.70 -5.50
N PRO A 38 1.98 -10.94 -5.17
CA PRO A 38 1.81 -11.38 -3.78
C PRO A 38 3.07 -11.24 -2.93
N GLY A 39 2.89 -11.13 -1.61
CA GLY A 39 3.98 -11.07 -0.63
C GLY A 39 4.65 -9.71 -0.47
N GLY A 40 4.16 -8.65 -1.18
CA GLY A 40 4.60 -7.28 -0.99
C GLY A 40 3.80 -6.52 0.07
N GLY A 41 4.13 -5.23 0.28
CA GLY A 41 3.51 -4.42 1.33
C GLY A 41 1.99 -4.29 1.22
N VAL A 42 1.44 -4.06 0.01
CA VAL A 42 -0.03 -4.02 -0.18
C VAL A 42 -0.68 -5.34 0.22
N ASP A 43 -0.03 -6.48 -0.10
CA ASP A 43 -0.53 -7.81 0.25
C ASP A 43 -0.48 -8.07 1.77
N ALA A 44 0.57 -7.57 2.43
CA ALA A 44 0.79 -7.70 3.87
C ALA A 44 -0.33 -7.06 4.72
N PHE A 45 -1.00 -6.03 4.20
CA PHE A 45 -2.14 -5.37 4.85
C PHE A 45 -3.48 -5.80 4.27
N GLY A 46 -3.58 -5.91 2.95
CA GLY A 46 -4.83 -6.21 2.26
C GLY A 46 -5.32 -7.65 2.48
N ARG A 47 -4.42 -8.63 2.49
CA ARG A 47 -4.82 -10.06 2.64
C ARG A 47 -5.31 -10.41 4.04
N PRO A 48 -4.66 -10.01 5.15
CA PRO A 48 -5.21 -10.21 6.48
C PRO A 48 -6.56 -9.48 6.68
N LEU A 49 -6.71 -8.25 6.14
CA LEU A 49 -7.97 -7.52 6.14
C LEU A 49 -9.06 -8.30 5.41
N SER A 50 -8.77 -8.80 4.21
CA SER A 50 -9.68 -9.61 3.40
C SER A 50 -10.16 -10.87 4.14
N ILE A 51 -9.26 -11.59 4.81
CA ILE A 51 -9.57 -12.76 5.62
C ILE A 51 -10.50 -12.37 6.78
N TYR A 52 -10.18 -11.30 7.50
CA TYR A 52 -11.00 -10.82 8.61
C TYR A 52 -12.41 -10.42 8.15
N LEU A 53 -12.51 -9.63 7.08
CA LEU A 53 -13.80 -9.22 6.51
C LEU A 53 -14.61 -10.42 6.03
N SER A 54 -13.99 -11.40 5.40
CA SER A 54 -14.68 -12.63 4.99
C SER A 54 -15.28 -13.37 6.17
N LYS A 55 -14.54 -13.48 7.27
CA LYS A 55 -14.99 -14.13 8.51
C LYS A 55 -16.13 -13.38 9.19
N THR A 56 -16.07 -12.06 9.22
CA THR A 56 -17.03 -11.23 9.98
C THR A 56 -18.31 -10.92 9.23
N THR A 57 -18.24 -10.85 7.91
CA THR A 57 -19.42 -10.53 7.07
C THR A 57 -20.12 -11.79 6.52
N GLY A 58 -19.46 -12.95 6.57
CA GLY A 58 -19.96 -14.18 5.98
C GLY A 58 -19.88 -14.25 4.45
N GLN A 59 -19.27 -13.26 3.80
CA GLN A 59 -19.05 -13.21 2.34
C GLN A 59 -17.56 -13.19 2.01
N GLN A 60 -17.19 -13.79 0.88
CA GLN A 60 -15.78 -13.84 0.48
C GLN A 60 -15.27 -12.45 0.04
N PHE A 61 -14.16 -12.00 0.64
CA PHE A 61 -13.36 -10.88 0.13
C PHE A 61 -12.13 -11.46 -0.55
N ILE A 62 -12.02 -11.30 -1.86
CA ILE A 62 -11.04 -11.99 -2.70
C ILE A 62 -9.98 -10.98 -3.15
N VAL A 63 -8.72 -11.20 -2.76
CA VAL A 63 -7.60 -10.38 -3.23
C VAL A 63 -7.13 -10.89 -4.58
N GLU A 64 -7.24 -10.04 -5.61
CA GLU A 64 -6.78 -10.28 -6.97
C GLU A 64 -5.51 -9.47 -7.24
N ASN A 65 -4.41 -10.15 -7.54
CA ASN A 65 -3.13 -9.51 -7.81
C ASN A 65 -2.95 -9.20 -9.30
N LEU A 66 -2.90 -7.91 -9.67
CA LEU A 66 -2.72 -7.40 -11.04
C LEU A 66 -1.48 -6.52 -11.11
N ALA A 67 -0.32 -7.15 -11.15
CA ALA A 67 0.97 -6.50 -11.02
C ALA A 67 1.50 -5.91 -12.34
N GLY A 68 2.23 -4.80 -12.26
CA GLY A 68 3.00 -4.23 -13.36
C GLY A 68 3.04 -2.71 -13.36
N ALA A 69 4.04 -2.15 -14.03
CA ALA A 69 4.28 -0.71 -14.22
C ALA A 69 4.13 0.11 -12.90
N GLY A 70 4.81 -0.31 -11.82
CA GLY A 70 4.73 0.38 -10.52
C GLY A 70 3.34 0.39 -9.90
N GLY A 71 2.45 -0.56 -10.28
CA GLY A 71 1.06 -0.65 -9.78
C GLY A 71 0.02 0.04 -10.66
N THR A 72 0.42 0.77 -11.70
CA THR A 72 -0.52 1.53 -12.55
C THR A 72 -1.43 0.61 -13.38
N ILE A 73 -0.98 -0.60 -13.76
CA ILE A 73 -1.80 -1.59 -14.48
C ILE A 73 -2.97 -2.05 -13.60
N GLY A 74 -2.71 -2.43 -12.37
CA GLY A 74 -3.76 -2.85 -11.43
C GLY A 74 -4.74 -1.72 -11.09
N ALA A 75 -4.23 -0.50 -10.86
CA ALA A 75 -5.06 0.67 -10.63
C ALA A 75 -5.97 0.99 -11.83
N ALA A 76 -5.44 0.96 -13.06
CA ALA A 76 -6.22 1.17 -14.28
C ALA A 76 -7.29 0.09 -14.51
N ASN A 77 -7.03 -1.15 -14.11
CA ASN A 77 -8.02 -2.22 -14.13
C ASN A 77 -9.13 -1.94 -13.10
N ALA A 78 -8.76 -1.63 -11.86
CA ALA A 78 -9.70 -1.32 -10.80
C ALA A 78 -10.60 -0.12 -11.17
N ALA A 79 -10.05 0.95 -11.75
CA ALA A 79 -10.78 2.14 -12.17
C ALA A 79 -11.89 1.87 -13.20
N LYS A 80 -11.78 0.77 -13.97
CA LYS A 80 -12.77 0.38 -14.99
C LYS A 80 -13.85 -0.55 -14.46
N ARG A 81 -13.75 -1.02 -13.21
CA ARG A 81 -14.72 -1.94 -12.62
C ARG A 81 -16.01 -1.21 -12.23
N PRO A 82 -17.15 -1.92 -12.22
CA PRO A 82 -18.41 -1.34 -11.79
C PRO A 82 -18.35 -0.80 -10.36
N GLY A 83 -18.93 0.37 -10.13
CA GLY A 83 -19.15 0.96 -8.81
C GLY A 83 -20.40 0.40 -8.10
N ASP A 84 -20.56 -0.92 -8.17
CA ASP A 84 -21.70 -1.65 -7.60
C ASP A 84 -21.53 -2.02 -6.13
N GLY A 85 -20.43 -1.58 -5.50
CA GLY A 85 -20.11 -1.87 -4.12
C GLY A 85 -19.40 -3.21 -3.90
N TYR A 86 -18.98 -3.90 -4.95
CA TYR A 86 -18.29 -5.20 -4.89
C TYR A 86 -16.89 -5.18 -5.49
N ASN A 87 -16.38 -4.00 -5.80
CA ASN A 87 -15.05 -3.80 -6.33
C ASN A 87 -14.31 -2.73 -5.52
N PHE A 88 -13.18 -3.11 -4.94
CA PHE A 88 -12.34 -2.24 -4.14
C PHE A 88 -10.91 -2.29 -4.64
N PHE A 89 -10.15 -1.25 -4.36
CA PHE A 89 -8.78 -1.10 -4.75
C PHE A 89 -7.88 -0.95 -3.52
N LEU A 90 -6.89 -1.82 -3.41
CA LEU A 90 -5.83 -1.75 -2.42
C LEU A 90 -4.66 -1.00 -3.04
N GLY A 91 -4.42 0.22 -2.61
CA GLY A 91 -3.37 1.06 -3.17
C GLY A 91 -2.38 1.57 -2.12
N ALA A 92 -1.56 2.50 -2.52
CA ALA A 92 -0.56 3.12 -1.66
C ALA A 92 -0.17 4.52 -2.17
N VAL A 93 0.66 5.24 -1.41
CA VAL A 93 1.15 6.60 -1.72
C VAL A 93 1.68 6.76 -3.15
N HIS A 94 2.30 5.74 -3.73
CA HIS A 94 2.86 5.84 -5.07
C HIS A 94 1.79 6.01 -6.17
N HIS A 95 0.52 5.75 -5.91
CA HIS A 95 -0.54 6.10 -6.85
C HIS A 95 -0.80 7.61 -6.90
N THR A 96 -0.52 8.36 -5.81
CA THR A 96 -0.52 9.83 -5.83
C THR A 96 0.70 10.39 -6.56
N ILE A 97 1.83 9.71 -6.48
CA ILE A 97 3.05 10.02 -7.22
C ILE A 97 2.83 9.82 -8.72
N ALA A 98 2.16 8.73 -9.09
CA ALA A 98 1.91 8.35 -10.47
C ALA A 98 1.14 9.43 -11.26
N GLU A 99 0.23 10.16 -10.61
CA GLU A 99 -0.53 11.28 -11.20
C GLU A 99 0.38 12.34 -11.86
N SER A 100 1.59 12.52 -11.38
CA SER A 100 2.54 13.51 -11.89
C SER A 100 3.73 12.89 -12.62
N LEU A 101 4.07 11.65 -12.29
CA LEU A 101 5.28 11.00 -12.78
C LEU A 101 5.10 10.37 -14.16
N TYR A 102 3.90 9.80 -14.44
CA TYR A 102 3.61 9.15 -15.71
C TYR A 102 3.02 10.15 -16.71
N THR A 103 3.58 10.21 -17.92
CA THR A 103 3.11 11.12 -18.98
C THR A 103 1.72 10.76 -19.49
N LYS A 104 1.34 9.47 -19.41
CA LYS A 104 0.01 8.96 -19.82
C LYS A 104 -0.50 7.99 -18.75
N LEU A 105 -1.27 8.52 -17.80
CA LEU A 105 -1.90 7.70 -16.76
C LEU A 105 -3.35 7.39 -17.17
N PRO A 106 -3.74 6.09 -17.34
CA PRO A 106 -5.08 5.71 -17.81
C PRO A 106 -6.16 5.75 -16.73
N TYR A 107 -5.87 6.32 -15.57
CA TYR A 107 -6.81 6.54 -14.46
C TYR A 107 -6.46 7.83 -13.72
N SER A 108 -7.34 8.26 -12.82
CA SER A 108 -7.06 9.30 -11.81
C SER A 108 -7.64 8.85 -10.48
N LEU A 109 -6.87 9.01 -9.39
CA LEU A 109 -7.35 8.68 -8.05
C LEU A 109 -8.56 9.52 -7.64
N GLU A 110 -8.58 10.80 -8.01
CA GLU A 110 -9.65 11.73 -7.66
C GLU A 110 -10.93 11.51 -8.48
N ARG A 111 -10.77 11.12 -9.75
CA ARG A 111 -11.91 10.97 -10.67
C ARG A 111 -12.54 9.58 -10.59
N ASP A 112 -11.74 8.52 -10.48
CA ASP A 112 -12.15 7.15 -10.75
C ASP A 112 -12.34 6.31 -9.49
N PHE A 113 -11.99 6.86 -8.31
CA PHE A 113 -12.08 6.17 -7.03
C PHE A 113 -12.80 7.00 -5.96
N VAL A 114 -13.30 6.30 -4.94
CA VAL A 114 -13.87 6.88 -3.72
C VAL A 114 -12.99 6.45 -2.56
N PRO A 115 -12.37 7.39 -1.82
CA PRO A 115 -11.53 7.05 -0.66
C PRO A 115 -12.33 6.32 0.42
N ILE A 116 -11.75 5.27 1.02
CA ILE A 116 -12.30 4.60 2.20
C ILE A 116 -11.48 4.99 3.43
N THR A 117 -10.21 4.59 3.49
CA THR A 117 -9.31 4.91 4.62
C THR A 117 -7.87 4.50 4.33
N VAL A 118 -6.91 5.12 5.03
CA VAL A 118 -5.56 4.58 5.14
C VAL A 118 -5.59 3.35 6.05
N LEU A 119 -4.96 2.27 5.62
CA LEU A 119 -4.82 1.04 6.40
C LEU A 119 -3.64 1.15 7.37
N ALA A 120 -2.48 1.56 6.84
CA ALA A 120 -1.25 1.57 7.60
C ALA A 120 -0.24 2.59 7.06
N TYR A 121 0.51 3.20 7.97
CA TYR A 121 1.74 3.94 7.70
C TYR A 121 2.94 3.05 8.03
N VAL A 122 3.89 2.96 7.12
CA VAL A 122 5.02 2.02 7.24
C VAL A 122 6.32 2.76 6.96
N PRO A 123 7.32 2.69 7.86
CA PRO A 123 8.67 3.14 7.57
C PRO A 123 9.27 2.38 6.39
N ASN A 124 10.06 3.07 5.56
CA ASN A 124 11.01 2.36 4.72
C ASN A 124 12.32 2.14 5.52
N VAL A 125 13.07 1.14 5.14
CA VAL A 125 14.33 0.75 5.75
C VAL A 125 15.36 0.43 4.68
N VAL A 126 16.58 0.88 4.88
CA VAL A 126 17.74 0.48 4.05
C VAL A 126 18.22 -0.86 4.54
N VAL A 127 18.08 -1.88 3.72
CA VAL A 127 18.54 -3.24 4.03
C VAL A 127 19.57 -3.71 3.01
N VAL A 128 20.53 -4.48 3.49
CA VAL A 128 21.57 -5.09 2.65
C VAL A 128 21.60 -6.60 2.84
N HIS A 129 21.95 -7.32 1.76
CA HIS A 129 22.17 -8.77 1.84
C HIS A 129 23.37 -9.10 2.73
N PRO A 130 23.34 -10.18 3.53
CA PRO A 130 24.42 -10.56 4.44
C PRO A 130 25.81 -10.71 3.81
N LYS A 131 25.91 -11.00 2.49
CA LYS A 131 27.19 -11.02 1.76
C LYS A 131 27.98 -9.71 1.87
N HIS A 132 27.29 -8.61 2.21
CA HIS A 132 27.87 -7.28 2.39
C HIS A 132 28.00 -6.86 3.87
N ALA A 133 27.52 -7.67 4.82
CA ALA A 133 27.38 -7.28 6.23
C ALA A 133 28.71 -6.89 6.91
N ASP A 134 29.83 -7.47 6.48
CA ASP A 134 31.15 -7.16 7.04
C ASP A 134 31.68 -5.79 6.59
N ARG A 135 31.33 -5.38 5.37
CA ARG A 135 31.81 -4.11 4.77
C ARG A 135 30.78 -2.97 4.84
N LEU A 136 29.49 -3.27 4.89
CA LEU A 136 28.41 -2.29 4.96
C LEU A 136 27.73 -2.37 6.33
N LYS A 137 28.35 -1.74 7.33
CA LYS A 137 27.88 -1.76 8.73
C LYS A 137 26.94 -0.58 9.06
N SER A 138 27.02 0.48 8.27
CA SER A 138 26.29 1.74 8.45
C SER A 138 26.01 2.42 7.10
N ILE A 139 25.17 3.44 7.11
CA ILE A 139 24.95 4.32 5.95
C ILE A 139 26.25 5.00 5.50
N LYS A 140 27.12 5.37 6.45
CA LYS A 140 28.44 5.94 6.14
C LYS A 140 29.31 4.97 5.35
N ASP A 141 29.33 3.69 5.75
CA ASP A 141 30.10 2.66 5.05
C ASP A 141 29.51 2.41 3.65
N LEU A 142 28.17 2.39 3.54
CA LEU A 142 27.49 2.26 2.25
C LEU A 142 27.90 3.38 1.29
N ILE A 143 27.86 4.64 1.75
CA ILE A 143 28.27 5.80 0.96
C ILE A 143 29.76 5.69 0.56
N ALA A 144 30.62 5.38 1.49
CA ALA A 144 32.07 5.26 1.24
C ALA A 144 32.36 4.15 0.20
N TYR A 145 31.73 2.99 0.37
CA TYR A 145 31.89 1.88 -0.57
C TYR A 145 31.35 2.22 -1.97
N ALA A 146 30.15 2.79 -2.06
CA ALA A 146 29.54 3.13 -3.34
C ALA A 146 30.34 4.21 -4.09
N LYS A 147 30.91 5.20 -3.36
CA LYS A 147 31.83 6.22 -3.98
C LYS A 147 33.10 5.60 -4.50
N ALA A 148 33.68 4.64 -3.79
CA ALA A 148 34.89 3.95 -4.23
C ALA A 148 34.63 2.93 -5.35
N ASN A 149 33.39 2.50 -5.54
CA ASN A 149 32.97 1.47 -6.49
C ASN A 149 31.71 1.88 -7.26
N PRO A 150 31.74 2.91 -8.10
CA PRO A 150 30.57 3.41 -8.82
C PRO A 150 29.90 2.31 -9.66
N GLY A 151 28.56 2.19 -9.59
CA GLY A 151 27.76 1.23 -10.34
C GLY A 151 27.93 -0.24 -9.92
N LYS A 152 28.74 -0.57 -8.90
CA LYS A 152 28.97 -1.95 -8.46
C LYS A 152 27.89 -2.50 -7.52
N LEU A 153 27.17 -1.62 -6.82
CA LEU A 153 26.01 -2.00 -6.01
C LEU A 153 24.74 -1.77 -6.81
N ASN A 154 23.83 -2.74 -6.71
CA ASN A 154 22.49 -2.57 -7.21
C ASN A 154 21.47 -2.56 -6.07
N TYR A 155 20.33 -1.89 -6.30
CA TYR A 155 19.21 -1.92 -5.37
C TYR A 155 17.92 -2.34 -6.06
N GLY A 156 17.16 -3.22 -5.38
CA GLY A 156 15.85 -3.64 -5.81
C GLY A 156 14.74 -2.69 -5.35
N SER A 157 13.69 -2.56 -6.15
CA SER A 157 12.48 -1.84 -5.77
C SER A 157 11.21 -2.60 -6.14
N ALA A 158 10.05 -2.16 -5.61
CA ALA A 158 8.76 -2.70 -5.99
C ALA A 158 8.28 -2.25 -7.40
N GLY A 159 9.13 -1.51 -8.12
CA GLY A 159 8.88 -1.01 -9.46
C GLY A 159 9.10 0.51 -9.58
N ASN A 160 9.18 0.98 -10.81
CA ASN A 160 9.37 2.40 -11.10
C ASN A 160 8.26 3.26 -10.49
N GLY A 161 8.61 4.41 -9.92
CA GLY A 161 7.67 5.34 -9.30
C GLY A 161 7.18 4.95 -7.91
N THR A 162 7.57 3.78 -7.38
CA THR A 162 7.28 3.42 -5.99
C THR A 162 8.15 4.17 -5.00
N THR A 163 7.75 4.26 -3.73
CA THR A 163 8.57 4.87 -2.68
C THR A 163 9.91 4.17 -2.52
N HIS A 164 10.00 2.88 -2.80
CA HIS A 164 11.25 2.13 -2.81
C HIS A 164 12.23 2.65 -3.87
N HIS A 165 11.75 2.89 -5.08
CA HIS A 165 12.54 3.50 -6.16
C HIS A 165 12.96 4.92 -5.80
N LEU A 166 11.99 5.77 -5.42
CA LEU A 166 12.26 7.18 -5.12
C LEU A 166 13.16 7.38 -3.90
N ALA A 167 13.10 6.48 -2.90
CA ALA A 167 14.04 6.48 -1.79
C ALA A 167 15.48 6.23 -2.27
N GLY A 168 15.67 5.28 -3.18
CA GLY A 168 16.98 5.03 -3.80
C GLY A 168 17.49 6.24 -4.59
N GLU A 169 16.65 6.85 -5.41
CA GLU A 169 17.02 8.04 -6.20
C GLU A 169 17.31 9.26 -5.31
N LEU A 170 16.53 9.46 -4.23
CA LEU A 170 16.82 10.50 -3.24
C LEU A 170 18.17 10.25 -2.56
N PHE A 171 18.49 9.01 -2.23
CA PHE A 171 19.78 8.64 -1.66
C PHE A 171 20.94 8.98 -2.61
N LYS A 172 20.81 8.59 -3.89
CA LYS A 172 21.81 8.93 -4.93
C LYS A 172 22.00 10.45 -5.05
N THR A 173 20.90 11.19 -5.11
CA THR A 173 20.92 12.67 -5.23
C THR A 173 21.61 13.33 -4.03
N MET A 174 21.27 12.92 -2.80
CA MET A 174 21.82 13.54 -1.59
C MET A 174 23.28 13.17 -1.33
N THR A 175 23.73 12.00 -1.79
CA THR A 175 25.08 11.49 -1.47
C THR A 175 26.06 11.53 -2.64
N GLY A 176 25.55 11.71 -3.86
CA GLY A 176 26.36 11.68 -5.09
C GLY A 176 26.91 10.29 -5.42
N VAL A 177 26.30 9.21 -4.91
CA VAL A 177 26.71 7.83 -5.22
C VAL A 177 26.01 7.32 -6.47
N ASP A 178 26.65 6.38 -7.16
CA ASP A 178 26.09 5.66 -8.29
C ASP A 178 25.65 4.25 -7.83
N LEU A 179 24.34 3.98 -7.90
CA LEU A 179 23.69 2.71 -7.61
C LEU A 179 22.81 2.31 -8.80
N THR A 180 22.89 1.06 -9.22
CA THR A 180 22.05 0.53 -10.30
C THR A 180 20.68 0.13 -9.77
N HIS A 181 19.62 0.69 -10.33
CA HIS A 181 18.24 0.35 -9.96
C HIS A 181 17.73 -0.89 -10.72
N ILE A 182 17.15 -1.84 -9.99
CA ILE A 182 16.51 -3.07 -10.52
C ILE A 182 15.02 -3.06 -10.14
N PRO A 183 14.11 -2.72 -11.07
CA PRO A 183 12.67 -2.69 -10.79
C PRO A 183 12.03 -4.08 -10.87
N TYR A 184 11.16 -4.39 -9.89
CA TYR A 184 10.35 -5.60 -9.83
C TYR A 184 8.85 -5.30 -9.95
N LYS A 185 8.03 -6.34 -10.12
CA LYS A 185 6.56 -6.23 -10.16
C LYS A 185 5.93 -6.21 -8.74
N GLY A 186 6.67 -5.71 -7.75
CA GLY A 186 6.28 -5.63 -6.34
C GLY A 186 7.41 -6.02 -5.40
N ALA A 187 7.26 -5.70 -4.10
CA ALA A 187 8.27 -5.98 -3.08
C ALA A 187 8.44 -7.49 -2.81
N GLY A 188 7.42 -8.33 -3.06
CA GLY A 188 7.51 -9.78 -2.89
C GLY A 188 8.61 -10.43 -3.76
N PRO A 189 8.55 -10.33 -5.08
CA PRO A 189 9.62 -10.81 -5.97
C PRO A 189 10.97 -10.15 -5.71
N MET A 190 11.02 -8.85 -5.42
CA MET A 190 12.24 -8.14 -5.05
C MET A 190 12.88 -8.75 -3.80
N MET A 191 12.08 -9.03 -2.77
CA MET A 191 12.56 -9.63 -1.53
C MET A 191 13.16 -11.03 -1.74
N GLN A 192 12.56 -11.84 -2.63
CA GLN A 192 13.10 -13.16 -2.98
C GLN A 192 14.50 -13.05 -3.58
N ASP A 193 14.70 -12.14 -4.53
CA ASP A 193 15.99 -11.91 -5.18
C ASP A 193 17.01 -11.26 -4.24
N LEU A 194 16.56 -10.37 -3.34
CA LEU A 194 17.41 -9.81 -2.29
C LEU A 194 17.90 -10.89 -1.33
N LEU A 195 17.04 -11.80 -0.88
CA LEU A 195 17.40 -12.92 0.00
C LEU A 195 18.29 -13.95 -0.70
N ALA A 196 18.15 -14.10 -2.01
CA ALA A 196 19.03 -14.93 -2.83
C ALA A 196 20.37 -14.26 -3.21
N GLY A 197 20.55 -12.97 -2.85
CA GLY A 197 21.76 -12.20 -3.16
C GLY A 197 21.89 -11.78 -4.62
N GLN A 198 20.81 -11.85 -5.41
CA GLN A 198 20.76 -11.37 -6.80
C GLN A 198 20.76 -9.83 -6.86
N VAL A 199 20.14 -9.17 -5.89
CA VAL A 199 20.33 -7.75 -5.61
C VAL A 199 21.09 -7.55 -4.30
N ASP A 200 21.81 -6.44 -4.20
CA ASP A 200 22.72 -6.19 -3.08
C ASP A 200 22.01 -5.58 -1.88
N MET A 201 21.02 -4.72 -2.15
CA MET A 201 20.32 -3.94 -1.16
C MET A 201 18.92 -3.52 -1.63
N ALA A 202 18.14 -2.95 -0.72
CA ALA A 202 16.86 -2.31 -1.04
C ALA A 202 16.56 -1.15 -0.07
N PHE A 203 15.77 -0.19 -0.54
CA PHE A 203 15.05 0.79 0.27
C PHE A 203 13.61 0.28 0.44
N ASP A 204 13.45 -0.76 1.24
CA ASP A 204 12.20 -1.55 1.30
C ASP A 204 11.27 -1.09 2.43
N GLY A 205 10.01 -1.53 2.42
CA GLY A 205 9.08 -1.30 3.52
C GLY A 205 9.40 -2.22 4.73
N MET A 206 9.27 -1.70 5.95
CA MET A 206 9.41 -2.54 7.16
C MET A 206 8.46 -3.74 7.15
N SER A 207 7.29 -3.63 6.51
CA SER A 207 6.32 -4.73 6.43
C SER A 207 6.86 -6.01 5.79
N THR A 208 7.77 -5.89 4.85
CA THR A 208 8.44 -7.02 4.17
C THR A 208 9.80 -7.32 4.77
N SER A 209 10.51 -6.31 5.23
CA SER A 209 11.88 -6.43 5.74
C SER A 209 11.96 -6.83 7.22
N ALA A 210 11.04 -6.41 8.10
CA ALA A 210 11.14 -6.69 9.54
C ALA A 210 11.23 -8.20 9.88
N PRO A 211 10.45 -9.10 9.28
CA PRO A 211 10.60 -10.54 9.51
C PRO A 211 11.96 -11.07 9.09
N GLN A 212 12.54 -10.55 8.01
CA GLN A 212 13.84 -10.98 7.48
C GLN A 212 15.00 -10.45 8.32
N ILE A 213 14.88 -9.20 8.81
CA ILE A 213 15.84 -8.61 9.74
C ILE A 213 15.84 -9.39 11.05
N LYS A 214 14.65 -9.65 11.62
CA LYS A 214 14.52 -10.46 12.85
C LYS A 214 15.07 -11.87 12.71
N ALA A 215 14.96 -12.47 11.53
CA ALA A 215 15.51 -13.79 11.23
C ALA A 215 17.02 -13.78 10.90
N GLY A 216 17.69 -12.60 10.92
CA GLY A 216 19.10 -12.45 10.56
C GLY A 216 19.40 -12.65 9.07
N LYS A 217 18.37 -12.69 8.22
CA LYS A 217 18.52 -12.90 6.77
C LYS A 217 18.84 -11.62 6.00
N LEU A 218 18.57 -10.45 6.60
CA LEU A 218 18.94 -9.15 6.09
C LEU A 218 19.53 -8.31 7.21
N LYS A 219 20.40 -7.38 6.85
CA LYS A 219 20.93 -6.38 7.77
C LYS A 219 20.28 -5.03 7.49
N ALA A 220 19.66 -4.44 8.50
CA ALA A 220 19.17 -3.07 8.46
C ALA A 220 20.31 -2.08 8.72
N LEU A 221 20.35 -0.98 7.97
CA LEU A 221 21.33 0.10 8.15
C LEU A 221 20.69 1.37 8.73
N ALA A 222 19.52 1.75 8.26
CA ALA A 222 18.77 2.90 8.77
C ALA A 222 17.31 2.83 8.35
N VAL A 223 16.39 3.42 9.14
CA VAL A 223 15.02 3.70 8.75
C VAL A 223 14.91 5.12 8.18
N THR A 224 13.94 5.32 7.27
CA THR A 224 13.79 6.57 6.51
C THR A 224 12.81 7.56 7.14
N THR A 225 12.27 7.24 8.31
CA THR A 225 11.35 8.08 9.09
C THR A 225 12.10 9.04 10.01
N ALA A 226 11.41 10.08 10.50
CA ALA A 226 11.98 11.03 11.44
C ALA A 226 12.31 10.41 12.82
N GLN A 227 11.64 9.32 13.16
CA GLN A 227 11.86 8.57 14.40
C GLN A 227 12.22 7.13 14.08
N ARG A 228 12.96 6.48 14.99
CA ARG A 228 13.29 5.05 14.87
C ARG A 228 12.03 4.19 14.90
N SER A 229 12.08 3.04 14.24
CA SER A 229 10.97 2.09 14.27
C SER A 229 10.85 1.43 15.66
N PHE A 230 9.63 1.31 16.16
CA PHE A 230 9.37 0.67 17.45
C PHE A 230 9.61 -0.86 17.43
N VAL A 231 9.63 -1.49 16.27
CA VAL A 231 9.91 -2.93 16.14
C VAL A 231 11.41 -3.25 16.23
N ASP A 232 12.27 -2.29 15.90
CA ASP A 232 13.72 -2.39 16.09
C ASP A 232 14.32 -1.01 16.36
N PRO A 233 14.26 -0.53 17.61
CA PRO A 233 14.83 0.77 18.00
C PRO A 233 16.35 0.86 17.90
N SER A 234 17.04 -0.26 17.68
CA SER A 234 18.50 -0.27 17.50
C SER A 234 18.91 0.28 16.13
N VAL A 235 18.03 0.22 15.12
CA VAL A 235 18.26 0.75 13.78
C VAL A 235 18.10 2.28 13.80
N PRO A 236 19.16 3.06 13.45
CA PRO A 236 19.10 4.51 13.46
C PRO A 236 18.20 5.04 12.33
N THR A 237 17.79 6.29 12.44
CA THR A 237 17.19 7.02 11.33
C THR A 237 18.25 7.47 10.32
N MET A 238 17.85 7.78 9.08
CA MET A 238 18.76 8.38 8.09
C MET A 238 19.35 9.70 8.57
N GLN A 239 18.58 10.49 9.31
CA GLN A 239 19.08 11.74 9.93
C GLN A 239 20.19 11.47 10.96
N GLU A 240 19.99 10.51 11.87
CA GLU A 240 21.02 10.09 12.84
C GLU A 240 22.25 9.48 12.13
N ALA A 241 22.06 8.87 10.98
CA ALA A 241 23.11 8.30 10.13
C ALA A 241 23.86 9.35 9.27
N GLY A 242 23.54 10.65 9.42
CA GLY A 242 24.26 11.75 8.77
C GLY A 242 23.61 12.28 7.49
N LEU A 243 22.35 11.95 7.22
CA LEU A 243 21.56 12.46 6.07
C LEU A 243 20.33 13.25 6.55
N PRO A 244 20.52 14.47 7.08
CA PRO A 244 19.40 15.31 7.50
C PRO A 244 18.49 15.65 6.33
N GLY A 245 17.17 15.64 6.58
CA GLY A 245 16.17 15.90 5.52
C GLY A 245 15.81 14.69 4.66
N TYR A 246 16.47 13.55 4.83
CA TYR A 246 16.06 12.32 4.16
C TYR A 246 14.83 11.72 4.86
N LEU A 247 13.65 11.94 4.26
CA LEU A 247 12.37 11.48 4.80
C LEU A 247 11.53 10.82 3.69
N VAL A 248 11.30 9.52 3.82
CA VAL A 248 10.42 8.75 2.94
C VAL A 248 9.56 7.84 3.80
N THR A 249 8.25 7.92 3.63
CA THR A 249 7.27 7.08 4.33
C THR A 249 6.32 6.48 3.30
N THR A 250 5.98 5.23 3.47
CA THR A 250 4.95 4.56 2.69
C THR A 250 3.66 4.47 3.50
N TRP A 251 2.52 4.65 2.86
CA TRP A 251 1.22 4.29 3.42
C TRP A 251 0.44 3.44 2.43
N TYR A 252 -0.38 2.56 2.97
CA TYR A 252 -1.27 1.66 2.22
C TYR A 252 -2.71 1.99 2.57
N ALA A 253 -3.61 1.91 1.61
CA ALA A 253 -4.98 2.35 1.81
C ALA A 253 -5.98 1.57 0.94
N LEU A 254 -7.26 1.82 1.22
CA LEU A 254 -8.39 1.20 0.58
C LEU A 254 -9.26 2.26 -0.10
N TRP A 255 -9.67 1.98 -1.33
CA TRP A 255 -10.62 2.75 -2.12
C TRP A 255 -11.74 1.87 -2.63
N ALA A 256 -12.90 2.45 -2.86
CA ALA A 256 -13.94 1.88 -3.70
C ALA A 256 -13.81 2.41 -5.13
N THR A 257 -14.36 1.69 -6.11
CA THR A 257 -14.52 2.20 -7.48
C THR A 257 -15.59 3.29 -7.52
N LYS A 258 -15.44 4.25 -8.43
CA LYS A 258 -16.40 5.34 -8.62
C LYS A 258 -17.80 4.80 -8.88
N GLY A 259 -18.82 5.45 -8.31
CA GLY A 259 -20.20 5.03 -8.39
C GLY A 259 -20.67 4.15 -7.24
N THR A 260 -19.76 3.67 -6.39
CA THR A 260 -20.12 2.98 -5.15
C THR A 260 -20.96 3.89 -4.26
N SER A 261 -22.10 3.39 -3.77
CA SER A 261 -23.01 4.19 -2.94
C SER A 261 -22.35 4.58 -1.61
N LYS A 262 -22.77 5.74 -1.08
CA LYS A 262 -22.27 6.23 0.21
C LYS A 262 -22.49 5.21 1.34
N GLU A 263 -23.62 4.52 1.32
CA GLU A 263 -23.95 3.50 2.32
C GLU A 263 -22.92 2.36 2.34
N VAL A 264 -22.52 1.87 1.16
CA VAL A 264 -21.47 0.83 1.04
C VAL A 264 -20.11 1.36 1.45
N VAL A 265 -19.77 2.61 1.06
CA VAL A 265 -18.51 3.28 1.48
C VAL A 265 -18.43 3.39 3.00
N ASP A 266 -19.49 3.90 3.64
CA ASP A 266 -19.58 4.04 5.11
C ASP A 266 -19.49 2.68 5.80
N ARG A 267 -20.18 1.67 5.29
CA ARG A 267 -20.14 0.31 5.84
C ARG A 267 -18.74 -0.31 5.71
N MET A 268 -18.12 -0.21 4.53
CA MET A 268 -16.77 -0.71 4.32
C MET A 268 -15.75 -0.02 5.21
N TYR A 269 -15.86 1.29 5.39
CA TYR A 269 -15.05 2.06 6.33
C TYR A 269 -15.19 1.53 7.76
N GLN A 270 -16.42 1.38 8.25
CA GLN A 270 -16.68 0.90 9.61
C GLN A 270 -16.13 -0.51 9.84
N GLU A 271 -16.35 -1.44 8.92
CA GLU A 271 -15.83 -2.81 9.03
C GLU A 271 -14.30 -2.84 8.95
N THR A 272 -13.69 -2.01 8.10
CA THR A 272 -12.23 -1.87 8.01
C THR A 272 -11.64 -1.34 9.31
N VAL A 273 -12.17 -0.25 9.86
CA VAL A 273 -11.69 0.32 11.14
C VAL A 273 -11.88 -0.66 12.31
N LYS A 274 -12.99 -1.39 12.32
CA LYS A 274 -13.23 -2.45 13.31
C LYS A 274 -12.18 -3.57 13.17
N ALA A 275 -11.87 -3.99 11.94
CA ALA A 275 -10.83 -4.97 11.66
C ALA A 275 -9.46 -4.50 12.18
N MET A 276 -9.08 -3.27 11.87
CA MET A 276 -7.80 -2.67 12.27
C MET A 276 -7.62 -2.60 13.79
N ARG A 277 -8.71 -2.42 14.53
CA ARG A 277 -8.73 -2.38 16.01
C ARG A 277 -8.76 -3.77 16.65
N SER A 278 -9.01 -4.83 15.88
CA SER A 278 -9.03 -6.19 16.40
C SER A 278 -7.62 -6.60 16.85
N PRO A 279 -7.49 -7.35 17.97
CA PRO A 279 -6.19 -7.86 18.41
C PRO A 279 -5.48 -8.71 17.35
N GLU A 280 -6.26 -9.41 16.52
CA GLU A 280 -5.79 -10.27 15.43
C GLU A 280 -5.01 -9.49 14.38
N LEU A 281 -5.57 -8.38 13.83
CA LEU A 281 -4.89 -7.58 12.80
C LEU A 281 -3.85 -6.66 13.40
N LYS A 282 -4.17 -6.01 14.52
CA LYS A 282 -3.28 -5.06 15.20
C LYS A 282 -1.92 -5.70 15.47
N GLY A 283 -1.89 -6.88 16.11
CA GLY A 283 -0.65 -7.56 16.42
C GLY A 283 0.18 -7.95 15.19
N VAL A 284 -0.50 -8.41 14.12
CA VAL A 284 0.18 -8.74 12.85
C VAL A 284 0.80 -7.49 12.21
N TRP A 285 0.10 -6.37 12.17
CA TRP A 285 0.58 -5.15 11.52
C TRP A 285 1.65 -4.42 12.35
N GLU A 286 1.50 -4.38 13.68
CA GLU A 286 2.53 -3.85 14.58
C GLU A 286 3.85 -4.64 14.46
N ALA A 287 3.79 -5.95 14.37
CA ALA A 287 4.99 -6.78 14.15
C ALA A 287 5.73 -6.48 12.84
N GLN A 288 5.07 -5.84 11.90
CA GLN A 288 5.62 -5.36 10.62
C GLN A 288 6.09 -3.90 10.69
N GLY A 289 6.10 -3.29 11.86
CA GLY A 289 6.51 -1.89 12.04
C GLY A 289 5.48 -0.86 11.56
N ALA A 290 4.25 -1.28 11.36
CA ALA A 290 3.19 -0.42 10.87
C ALA A 290 2.48 0.32 12.01
N THR A 291 2.18 1.59 11.79
CA THR A 291 1.21 2.36 12.58
C THR A 291 -0.12 2.34 11.84
N ALA A 292 -1.20 1.99 12.54
CA ALA A 292 -2.53 1.96 11.95
C ALA A 292 -2.98 3.37 11.53
N GLY A 293 -3.64 3.45 10.36
CA GLY A 293 -4.40 4.61 9.92
C GLY A 293 -5.81 4.61 10.52
N GLY A 294 -6.83 4.70 9.69
CA GLY A 294 -8.25 4.65 10.08
C GLY A 294 -8.91 6.02 9.98
N GLU A 295 -8.29 6.96 9.28
CA GLU A 295 -8.86 8.28 8.99
C GLU A 295 -10.20 8.12 8.25
N PRO A 296 -11.21 8.93 8.61
CA PRO A 296 -12.48 8.96 7.87
C PRO A 296 -12.28 9.28 6.39
N PRO A 297 -13.18 8.84 5.48
CA PRO A 297 -13.05 9.07 4.05
C PRO A 297 -12.72 10.50 3.65
N ALA A 298 -13.36 11.50 4.27
CA ALA A 298 -13.11 12.92 3.99
C ALA A 298 -11.69 13.39 4.42
N GLU A 299 -11.13 12.84 5.48
CA GLU A 299 -9.75 13.16 5.89
C GLU A 299 -8.74 12.46 4.98
N PHE A 300 -9.04 11.24 4.56
CA PHE A 300 -8.21 10.52 3.61
C PHE A 300 -8.23 11.20 2.22
N GLU A 301 -9.36 11.74 1.78
CA GLU A 301 -9.45 12.56 0.56
C GLU A 301 -8.53 13.79 0.62
N LYS A 302 -8.51 14.51 1.74
CA LYS A 302 -7.57 15.63 1.97
C LYS A 302 -6.11 15.19 1.89
N LEU A 303 -5.79 14.02 2.47
CA LEU A 303 -4.45 13.45 2.37
C LEU A 303 -4.07 13.17 0.91
N ILE A 304 -4.95 12.55 0.13
CA ILE A 304 -4.72 12.28 -1.30
C ILE A 304 -4.40 13.58 -2.05
N HIS A 305 -5.23 14.61 -1.90
CA HIS A 305 -5.01 15.92 -2.55
C HIS A 305 -3.66 16.54 -2.15
N SER A 306 -3.32 16.50 -0.86
CA SER A 306 -2.04 17.04 -0.37
C SER A 306 -0.84 16.28 -0.89
N GLU A 307 -0.93 14.95 -0.97
CA GLU A 307 0.15 14.10 -1.50
C GLU A 307 0.30 14.29 -3.02
N ILE A 308 -0.79 14.38 -3.79
CA ILE A 308 -0.73 14.67 -5.24
C ILE A 308 -0.03 16.02 -5.46
N ALA A 309 -0.43 17.07 -4.75
CA ALA A 309 0.18 18.39 -4.88
C ALA A 309 1.66 18.41 -4.49
N LYS A 310 2.02 17.75 -3.38
CA LYS A 310 3.40 17.59 -2.91
C LYS A 310 4.27 16.88 -3.95
N TRP A 311 3.80 15.74 -4.46
CA TRP A 311 4.57 14.95 -5.41
C TRP A 311 4.64 15.59 -6.79
N ALA A 312 3.62 16.35 -7.22
CA ALA A 312 3.68 17.15 -8.44
C ALA A 312 4.85 18.14 -8.40
N LYS A 313 5.06 18.80 -7.25
CA LYS A 313 6.21 19.71 -7.07
C LYS A 313 7.53 18.92 -7.10
N VAL A 314 7.65 17.82 -6.37
CA VAL A 314 8.88 17.01 -6.30
C VAL A 314 9.26 16.46 -7.69
N VAL A 315 8.30 15.89 -8.42
CA VAL A 315 8.52 15.34 -9.77
C VAL A 315 8.95 16.46 -10.75
N LYS A 316 8.31 17.62 -10.67
CA LYS A 316 8.67 18.78 -11.50
C LYS A 316 10.07 19.28 -11.20
N ASP A 317 10.41 19.47 -9.91
CA ASP A 317 11.72 19.99 -9.49
C ASP A 317 12.86 19.02 -9.84
N ALA A 318 12.59 17.72 -9.80
CA ALA A 318 13.53 16.66 -10.20
C ALA A 318 13.61 16.44 -11.72
N GLY A 319 12.72 17.04 -12.52
CA GLY A 319 12.62 16.76 -13.96
C GLY A 319 12.30 15.30 -14.29
N ALA A 320 11.75 14.55 -13.33
CA ALA A 320 11.49 13.13 -13.46
C ALA A 320 10.21 12.88 -14.26
N LYS A 321 10.27 11.98 -15.24
CA LYS A 321 9.11 11.47 -15.99
C LYS A 321 9.30 10.02 -16.34
N ILE A 322 8.21 9.28 -16.40
CA ILE A 322 8.18 7.90 -16.90
C ILE A 322 7.23 7.87 -18.11
N ASP A 323 7.77 7.49 -19.26
CA ASP A 323 6.98 7.18 -20.44
C ASP A 323 6.53 5.72 -20.38
N ASN A 324 5.26 5.50 -20.72
CA ASN A 324 4.65 4.15 -20.79
C ASN A 324 4.89 3.53 -22.16
#